data_825ce714703c469070dff6a8ed68fa10
#
_entry.id   825ce714703c469070dff6a8ed68fa10
#
_cell.length_a   1.000
_cell.length_b   1.000
_cell.length_c   1.000
_cell.angle_alpha   90.00
_cell.angle_beta   90.00
_cell.angle_gamma   90.00
#
_symmetry.space_group_name_H-M   'P 1'
#
loop_
_entity.id
_entity.type
_entity.pdbx_description
1 polymer ?
#
loop_
_entity_poly.entity_id
_entity_poly.type
_entity_poly.pdbx_seq_one_letter_code
_entity_poly.pdbx_strand_id
1 'polypeptide(L)'
;MAEFALRELIDEKRLQHLQNEFCKVTGVMAVCVDKEGRAITEPYIDKSLIRPDGEDPILGEYRKKAAQALDRVQEGSLEEQVVEELPDGGHVAAVAVSVENQIILYWQVYDLKKLDTISFYQILDLLRDTSADIYRDRMSCFSAEAESRRSRYAEEEMSRNLHTIEATTEIVQLLDSDDQIELAMSRWLKILAQHIQVDSAEIFQLQADTDTMNVVCEWLAPGLISYFDKTSGIPEKSFLHTEKPLVVSVSYTHLRAHETCADL
;
A
#
# COMPACT_ATOMS: atom_id res chain seq x y z
N MET A 1 -8.27 -2.00 -11.96
CA MET A 1 -7.75 -1.36 -10.72
C MET A 1 -8.85 -1.01 -9.70
N ALA A 2 -10.10 -0.77 -10.11
CA ALA A 2 -11.17 -0.39 -9.18
C ALA A 2 -11.68 -1.53 -8.27
N GLU A 3 -11.68 -2.76 -8.73
CA GLU A 3 -12.30 -3.88 -8.01
C GLU A 3 -11.46 -4.41 -6.83
N PHE A 4 -10.14 -4.38 -6.96
CA PHE A 4 -9.22 -4.75 -5.86
C PHE A 4 -9.23 -3.71 -4.73
N ALA A 5 -9.37 -2.42 -5.07
CA ALA A 5 -9.42 -1.33 -4.10
C ALA A 5 -10.71 -1.35 -3.25
N LEU A 6 -11.84 -1.78 -3.82
CA LEU A 6 -13.11 -1.86 -3.11
C LEU A 6 -13.10 -2.88 -1.96
N ARG A 7 -12.44 -4.01 -2.16
CA ARG A 7 -12.39 -5.09 -1.16
C ARG A 7 -11.51 -4.73 0.05
N GLU A 8 -10.44 -3.95 -0.16
CA GLU A 8 -9.57 -3.45 0.92
C GLU A 8 -10.26 -2.39 1.81
N LEU A 9 -11.31 -1.76 1.29
CA LEU A 9 -12.10 -0.76 2.01
C LEU A 9 -13.23 -1.37 2.85
N ILE A 10 -13.52 -2.67 2.69
CA ILE A 10 -14.53 -3.36 3.50
C ILE A 10 -13.91 -3.71 4.85
N ASP A 11 -14.43 -3.10 5.92
CA ASP A 11 -14.06 -3.45 7.28
C ASP A 11 -14.91 -4.63 7.80
N GLU A 12 -14.49 -5.85 7.46
CA GLU A 12 -15.19 -7.09 7.82
C GLU A 12 -15.44 -7.19 9.34
N LYS A 13 -14.52 -6.72 10.18
CA LYS A 13 -14.66 -6.77 11.64
C LYS A 13 -15.74 -5.84 12.16
N ARG A 14 -15.80 -4.61 11.62
CA ARG A 14 -16.86 -3.65 12.00
C ARG A 14 -18.21 -4.10 11.48
N LEU A 15 -18.29 -4.65 10.27
CA LEU A 15 -19.52 -5.21 9.73
C LEU A 15 -20.00 -6.43 10.52
N GLN A 16 -19.10 -7.31 10.92
CA GLN A 16 -19.44 -8.45 11.80
C GLN A 16 -19.94 -7.99 13.16
N HIS A 17 -19.30 -6.98 13.74
CA HIS A 17 -19.75 -6.40 15.00
C HIS A 17 -21.13 -5.77 14.87
N LEU A 18 -21.34 -4.96 13.84
CA LEU A 18 -22.65 -4.38 13.52
C LEU A 18 -23.72 -5.47 13.41
N GLN A 19 -23.47 -6.51 12.60
CA GLN A 19 -24.38 -7.64 12.43
C GLN A 19 -24.73 -8.29 13.77
N ASN A 20 -23.72 -8.59 14.58
CA ASN A 20 -23.94 -9.28 15.84
C ASN A 20 -24.81 -8.47 16.82
N GLU A 21 -24.53 -7.16 16.97
CA GLU A 21 -25.33 -6.30 17.83
C GLU A 21 -26.73 -6.06 17.28
N PHE A 22 -26.82 -5.88 15.97
CA PHE A 22 -28.09 -5.72 15.27
C PHE A 22 -28.99 -6.95 15.46
N CYS A 23 -28.49 -8.13 15.15
CA CYS A 23 -29.25 -9.38 15.31
C CYS A 23 -29.63 -9.63 16.78
N LYS A 24 -28.78 -9.31 17.71
CA LYS A 24 -29.03 -9.46 19.15
C LYS A 24 -30.15 -8.53 19.66
N VAL A 25 -30.15 -7.28 19.20
CA VAL A 25 -31.13 -6.26 19.62
C VAL A 25 -32.49 -6.49 18.93
N THR A 26 -32.49 -6.71 17.63
CA THR A 26 -33.72 -6.84 16.83
C THR A 26 -34.28 -8.26 16.88
N GLY A 27 -33.41 -9.24 17.05
CA GLY A 27 -33.73 -10.66 16.93
C GLY A 27 -33.96 -11.12 15.49
N VAL A 28 -33.65 -10.25 14.54
CA VAL A 28 -33.64 -10.55 13.12
C VAL A 28 -32.27 -11.14 12.76
N MET A 29 -32.21 -12.10 11.87
CA MET A 29 -30.94 -12.67 11.41
C MET A 29 -30.49 -11.91 10.14
N ALA A 30 -29.19 -11.66 10.04
CA ALA A 30 -28.61 -11.02 8.88
C ALA A 30 -27.25 -11.63 8.53
N VAL A 31 -26.90 -11.56 7.25
CA VAL A 31 -25.57 -11.89 6.73
C VAL A 31 -25.18 -10.89 5.66
N CYS A 32 -23.96 -10.38 5.75
CA CYS A 32 -23.39 -9.52 4.74
C CYS A 32 -22.73 -10.35 3.65
N VAL A 33 -23.01 -10.03 2.37
CA VAL A 33 -22.45 -10.72 1.21
C VAL A 33 -21.85 -9.72 0.22
N ASP A 34 -20.85 -10.18 -0.53
CA ASP A 34 -20.26 -9.41 -1.63
C ASP A 34 -21.14 -9.43 -2.89
N LYS A 35 -20.66 -8.81 -3.95
CA LYS A 35 -21.37 -8.73 -5.24
C LYS A 35 -21.56 -10.08 -5.90
N GLU A 36 -20.75 -11.07 -5.56
CA GLU A 36 -20.86 -12.44 -6.04
C GLU A 36 -21.69 -13.33 -5.11
N GLY A 37 -22.32 -12.75 -4.09
CA GLY A 37 -23.15 -13.49 -3.12
C GLY A 37 -22.34 -14.29 -2.09
N ARG A 38 -21.02 -14.09 -2.02
CA ARG A 38 -20.16 -14.76 -1.03
C ARG A 38 -20.23 -14.03 0.31
N ALA A 39 -20.36 -14.78 1.38
CA ALA A 39 -20.43 -14.21 2.72
C ALA A 39 -19.16 -13.43 3.07
N ILE A 40 -19.35 -12.18 3.49
CA ILE A 40 -18.31 -11.32 4.07
C ILE A 40 -18.29 -11.53 5.59
N THR A 41 -19.45 -11.68 6.19
CA THR A 41 -19.61 -11.92 7.63
C THR A 41 -20.07 -13.34 7.90
N GLU A 42 -19.71 -13.87 9.08
CA GLU A 42 -20.25 -15.15 9.54
C GLU A 42 -21.72 -15.00 9.88
N PRO A 43 -22.60 -15.90 9.43
CA PRO A 43 -24.02 -15.83 9.76
C PRO A 43 -24.24 -15.83 11.26
N TYR A 44 -24.99 -14.85 11.77
CA TYR A 44 -25.45 -14.89 13.15
C TYR A 44 -26.62 -15.86 13.23
N ILE A 45 -26.43 -16.96 13.95
CA ILE A 45 -27.48 -17.95 14.18
C ILE A 45 -27.81 -17.93 15.67
N ASP A 46 -29.08 -17.62 16.01
CA ASP A 46 -29.56 -17.81 17.36
C ASP A 46 -29.49 -19.30 17.70
N LYS A 47 -28.78 -19.63 18.77
CA LYS A 47 -28.58 -21.03 19.22
C LYS A 47 -29.90 -21.75 19.50
N SER A 48 -30.97 -21.03 19.79
CA SER A 48 -32.31 -21.58 19.98
C SER A 48 -32.93 -22.16 18.69
N LEU A 49 -32.41 -21.78 17.52
CA LEU A 49 -32.85 -22.25 16.21
C LEU A 49 -32.04 -23.44 15.68
N ILE A 50 -30.98 -23.84 16.39
CA ILE A 50 -30.18 -25.01 16.06
C ILE A 50 -30.77 -26.21 16.80
N ARG A 51 -31.33 -27.14 16.07
CA ARG A 51 -31.81 -28.41 16.64
C ARG A 51 -30.67 -29.44 16.70
N PRO A 52 -30.72 -30.40 17.64
CA PRO A 52 -29.73 -31.49 17.71
C PRO A 52 -29.64 -32.32 16.43
N ASP A 53 -30.72 -32.39 15.65
CA ASP A 53 -30.88 -33.24 14.48
C ASP A 53 -30.46 -32.51 13.17
N GLY A 54 -30.01 -31.27 13.28
CA GLY A 54 -29.62 -30.45 12.11
C GLY A 54 -30.31 -29.09 12.04
N GLU A 55 -30.22 -28.47 10.87
CA GLU A 55 -30.81 -27.14 10.62
C GLU A 55 -32.34 -27.22 10.59
N ASP A 56 -33.00 -26.22 11.19
CA ASP A 56 -34.48 -26.13 11.11
C ASP A 56 -34.91 -25.98 9.64
N PRO A 57 -35.84 -26.81 9.12
CA PRO A 57 -36.37 -26.74 7.75
C PRO A 57 -36.87 -25.33 7.39
N ILE A 58 -37.46 -24.61 8.34
CA ILE A 58 -37.93 -23.24 8.19
C ILE A 58 -36.78 -22.32 7.81
N LEU A 59 -35.63 -22.43 8.49
CA LEU A 59 -34.44 -21.63 8.19
C LEU A 59 -33.90 -21.90 6.78
N GLY A 60 -33.98 -23.15 6.33
CA GLY A 60 -33.60 -23.50 4.94
C GLY A 60 -34.49 -22.83 3.91
N GLU A 61 -35.80 -22.71 4.16
CA GLU A 61 -36.72 -22.01 3.28
C GLU A 61 -36.46 -20.49 3.25
N TYR A 62 -36.22 -19.88 4.41
CA TYR A 62 -35.86 -18.47 4.54
C TYR A 62 -34.55 -18.15 3.78
N ARG A 63 -33.53 -18.98 3.92
CA ARG A 63 -32.27 -18.80 3.17
C ARG A 63 -32.45 -18.87 1.68
N LYS A 64 -33.27 -19.83 1.20
CA LYS A 64 -33.57 -19.97 -0.23
C LYS A 64 -34.28 -18.74 -0.76
N LYS A 65 -35.23 -18.21 -0.01
CA LYS A 65 -35.99 -17.01 -0.39
C LYS A 65 -35.12 -15.75 -0.37
N ALA A 66 -34.27 -15.60 0.62
CA ALA A 66 -33.35 -14.48 0.67
C ALA A 66 -32.30 -14.52 -0.48
N ALA A 67 -31.86 -15.71 -0.89
CA ALA A 67 -31.00 -15.84 -2.06
C ALA A 67 -31.76 -15.40 -3.35
N GLN A 68 -33.01 -15.77 -3.51
CA GLN A 68 -33.86 -15.33 -4.63
C GLN A 68 -34.07 -13.79 -4.59
N ALA A 69 -34.25 -13.21 -3.40
CA ALA A 69 -34.37 -11.76 -3.26
C ALA A 69 -33.05 -11.06 -3.63
N LEU A 70 -31.89 -11.65 -3.27
CA LEU A 70 -30.58 -11.15 -3.66
C LEU A 70 -30.39 -11.15 -5.18
N ASP A 71 -30.71 -12.27 -5.85
CA ASP A 71 -30.62 -12.38 -7.31
C ASP A 71 -31.43 -11.25 -7.98
N ARG A 72 -32.63 -10.96 -7.48
CA ARG A 72 -33.48 -9.88 -8.00
C ARG A 72 -32.93 -8.49 -7.81
N VAL A 73 -32.28 -8.21 -6.69
CA VAL A 73 -31.60 -6.92 -6.46
C VAL A 73 -30.37 -6.81 -7.36
N GLN A 74 -29.67 -7.90 -7.61
CA GLN A 74 -28.44 -7.91 -8.44
C GLN A 74 -28.75 -7.80 -9.94
N GLU A 75 -29.87 -8.33 -10.41
CA GLU A 75 -30.27 -8.29 -11.82
C GLU A 75 -30.64 -6.88 -12.34
N GLY A 76 -30.42 -5.85 -11.52
CA GLY A 76 -30.56 -4.47 -11.99
C GLY A 76 -31.95 -3.91 -11.96
N SER A 77 -32.82 -4.42 -11.10
CA SER A 77 -34.04 -3.68 -10.74
C SER A 77 -33.64 -2.35 -10.12
N LEU A 78 -34.37 -1.28 -10.42
CA LEU A 78 -34.24 0.06 -9.83
C LEU A 78 -34.44 0.07 -8.30
N GLU A 79 -34.64 -1.08 -7.68
CA GLU A 79 -34.94 -1.25 -6.28
C GLU A 79 -33.65 -1.60 -5.54
N GLU A 80 -33.23 -0.73 -4.66
CA GLU A 80 -32.08 -0.96 -3.76
C GLU A 80 -32.35 -2.05 -2.71
N GLN A 81 -33.59 -2.49 -2.58
CA GLN A 81 -34.01 -3.54 -1.67
C GLN A 81 -35.21 -4.33 -2.20
N VAL A 82 -35.21 -5.62 -1.94
CA VAL A 82 -36.35 -6.52 -2.22
C VAL A 82 -36.76 -7.16 -0.90
N VAL A 83 -38.05 -7.04 -0.57
CA VAL A 83 -38.67 -7.66 0.60
C VAL A 83 -39.75 -8.62 0.16
N GLU A 84 -39.73 -9.83 0.70
CA GLU A 84 -40.78 -10.84 0.49
C GLU A 84 -41.39 -11.25 1.84
N GLU A 85 -42.72 -11.20 1.93
CA GLU A 85 -43.47 -11.77 3.03
C GLU A 85 -43.68 -13.26 2.80
N LEU A 86 -43.46 -14.06 3.81
CA LEU A 86 -43.64 -15.50 3.75
C LEU A 86 -45.00 -15.93 4.26
N PRO A 87 -45.50 -17.11 3.84
CA PRO A 87 -46.84 -17.60 4.23
C PRO A 87 -47.07 -17.72 5.73
N ASP A 88 -45.97 -17.83 6.49
CA ASP A 88 -46.00 -17.90 7.96
C ASP A 88 -46.03 -16.53 8.63
N GLY A 89 -45.98 -15.43 7.84
CA GLY A 89 -45.97 -14.05 8.31
C GLY A 89 -44.58 -13.51 8.67
N GLY A 90 -43.51 -14.24 8.35
CA GLY A 90 -42.16 -13.75 8.45
C GLY A 90 -41.72 -13.01 7.18
N HIS A 91 -40.60 -12.32 7.25
CA HIS A 91 -40.08 -11.57 6.11
C HIS A 91 -38.67 -12.03 5.76
N VAL A 92 -38.35 -11.97 4.47
CA VAL A 92 -36.97 -12.04 3.98
C VAL A 92 -36.66 -10.79 3.14
N ALA A 93 -35.44 -10.35 3.20
CA ALA A 93 -35.02 -9.21 2.38
C ALA A 93 -33.60 -9.39 1.86
N ALA A 94 -33.34 -8.75 0.74
CA ALA A 94 -32.02 -8.42 0.25
C ALA A 94 -31.94 -6.90 0.11
N VAL A 95 -30.87 -6.31 0.65
CA VAL A 95 -30.67 -4.86 0.67
C VAL A 95 -29.29 -4.55 0.11
N ALA A 96 -29.25 -3.72 -0.95
CA ALA A 96 -28.00 -3.19 -1.48
C ALA A 96 -27.51 -2.03 -0.62
N VAL A 97 -26.22 -2.02 -0.31
CA VAL A 97 -25.54 -0.89 0.31
C VAL A 97 -24.74 -0.17 -0.75
N SER A 98 -25.09 1.08 -1.02
CA SER A 98 -24.45 1.91 -2.03
C SER A 98 -23.77 3.12 -1.41
N VAL A 99 -22.60 3.49 -1.97
CA VAL A 99 -21.88 4.73 -1.67
C VAL A 99 -21.46 5.34 -2.99
N GLU A 100 -21.70 6.64 -3.17
CA GLU A 100 -21.40 7.36 -4.41
C GLU A 100 -21.96 6.68 -5.68
N ASN A 101 -23.18 6.20 -5.62
CA ASN A 101 -23.87 5.47 -6.68
C ASN A 101 -23.21 4.13 -7.09
N GLN A 102 -22.36 3.58 -6.24
CA GLN A 102 -21.77 2.26 -6.44
C GLN A 102 -22.23 1.32 -5.34
N ILE A 103 -22.77 0.20 -5.72
CA ILE A 103 -23.10 -0.86 -4.76
C ILE A 103 -21.79 -1.48 -4.27
N ILE A 104 -21.64 -1.56 -2.96
CA ILE A 104 -20.43 -2.07 -2.31
C ILE A 104 -20.62 -3.47 -1.73
N LEU A 105 -21.79 -3.76 -1.19
CA LEU A 105 -22.14 -5.04 -0.59
C LEU A 105 -23.67 -5.17 -0.52
N TYR A 106 -24.13 -6.35 -0.09
CA TYR A 106 -25.55 -6.61 0.16
C TYR A 106 -25.74 -7.20 1.55
N TRP A 107 -26.91 -6.98 2.13
CA TRP A 107 -27.41 -7.70 3.29
C TRP A 107 -28.51 -8.66 2.87
N GLN A 108 -28.41 -9.91 3.30
CA GLN A 108 -29.53 -10.86 3.34
C GLN A 108 -30.08 -10.87 4.76
N VAL A 109 -31.37 -10.62 4.91
CA VAL A 109 -32.03 -10.45 6.20
C VAL A 109 -33.21 -11.41 6.31
N TYR A 110 -33.36 -12.03 7.49
CA TYR A 110 -34.35 -13.03 7.77
C TYR A 110 -35.10 -12.68 9.06
N ASP A 111 -36.38 -12.38 8.97
CA ASP A 111 -37.24 -12.07 10.12
C ASP A 111 -38.04 -13.29 10.55
N LEU A 112 -37.51 -14.10 11.42
CA LEU A 112 -38.19 -15.23 12.03
C LEU A 112 -39.11 -14.81 13.18
N LYS A 113 -39.04 -13.57 13.66
CA LYS A 113 -39.85 -13.03 14.75
C LYS A 113 -41.15 -12.42 14.29
N LYS A 114 -41.36 -12.30 12.96
CA LYS A 114 -42.60 -11.78 12.38
C LYS A 114 -42.89 -10.35 12.82
N LEU A 115 -41.91 -9.48 12.66
CA LEU A 115 -42.06 -8.06 12.89
C LEU A 115 -43.15 -7.50 11.97
N ASP A 116 -43.78 -6.41 12.39
CA ASP A 116 -44.63 -5.68 11.48
C ASP A 116 -43.80 -5.09 10.32
N THR A 117 -44.44 -4.99 9.16
CA THR A 117 -43.79 -4.58 7.91
C THR A 117 -43.08 -3.23 8.04
N ILE A 118 -43.66 -2.26 8.76
CA ILE A 118 -43.06 -0.92 8.91
C ILE A 118 -41.77 -1.00 9.75
N SER A 119 -41.84 -1.71 10.87
CA SER A 119 -40.62 -1.92 11.72
C SER A 119 -39.56 -2.67 10.95
N PHE A 120 -39.92 -3.64 10.14
CA PHE A 120 -38.94 -4.38 9.33
C PHE A 120 -38.23 -3.47 8.32
N TYR A 121 -38.93 -2.61 7.58
CA TYR A 121 -38.33 -1.65 6.66
C TYR A 121 -37.40 -0.66 7.38
N GLN A 122 -37.79 -0.13 8.54
CA GLN A 122 -36.95 0.76 9.33
C GLN A 122 -35.63 0.10 9.77
N ILE A 123 -35.70 -1.17 10.10
CA ILE A 123 -34.53 -2.00 10.44
C ILE A 123 -33.61 -2.16 9.24
N LEU A 124 -34.14 -2.41 8.04
CA LEU A 124 -33.35 -2.54 6.82
C LEU A 124 -32.66 -1.21 6.47
N ASP A 125 -33.36 -0.09 6.56
CA ASP A 125 -32.80 1.24 6.34
C ASP A 125 -31.66 1.54 7.30
N LEU A 126 -31.84 1.26 8.60
CA LEU A 126 -30.78 1.44 9.60
C LEU A 126 -29.54 0.61 9.29
N LEU A 127 -29.73 -0.65 8.91
CA LEU A 127 -28.63 -1.55 8.59
C LEU A 127 -27.87 -1.07 7.34
N ARG A 128 -28.59 -0.63 6.31
CA ARG A 128 -28.03 -0.05 5.09
C ARG A 128 -27.19 1.20 5.39
N ASP A 129 -27.80 2.17 6.08
CA ASP A 129 -27.19 3.48 6.32
C ASP A 129 -25.95 3.36 7.22
N THR A 130 -26.04 2.55 8.30
CA THR A 130 -24.90 2.30 9.18
C THR A 130 -23.73 1.61 8.44
N SER A 131 -24.06 0.67 7.55
CA SER A 131 -23.04 0.00 6.74
C SER A 131 -22.36 0.95 5.75
N ALA A 132 -23.14 1.84 5.13
CA ALA A 132 -22.62 2.87 4.24
C ALA A 132 -21.70 3.85 5.00
N ASP A 133 -22.04 4.20 6.24
CA ASP A 133 -21.20 5.06 7.08
C ASP A 133 -19.89 4.38 7.47
N ILE A 134 -19.91 3.09 7.83
CA ILE A 134 -18.70 2.32 8.08
C ILE A 134 -17.75 2.35 6.88
N TYR A 135 -18.31 2.21 5.68
CA TYR A 135 -17.52 2.24 4.45
C TYR A 135 -16.95 3.64 4.17
N ARG A 136 -17.76 4.70 4.31
CA ARG A 136 -17.31 6.09 4.13
C ARG A 136 -16.18 6.46 5.09
N ASP A 137 -16.31 6.07 6.36
CA ASP A 137 -15.27 6.26 7.37
C ASP A 137 -13.95 5.60 6.92
N ARG A 138 -14.03 4.34 6.46
CA ARG A 138 -12.84 3.62 6.01
C ARG A 138 -12.19 4.26 4.79
N MET A 139 -13.00 4.70 3.83
CA MET A 139 -12.54 5.40 2.62
C MET A 139 -11.86 6.72 2.97
N SER A 140 -12.42 7.48 3.93
CA SER A 140 -11.83 8.72 4.42
C SER A 140 -10.47 8.48 5.11
N CYS A 141 -10.38 7.48 5.97
CA CYS A 141 -9.10 7.09 6.59
C CYS A 141 -8.05 6.69 5.55
N PHE A 142 -8.44 5.89 4.56
CA PHE A 142 -7.53 5.44 3.51
C PHE A 142 -7.01 6.60 2.65
N SER A 143 -7.88 7.55 2.29
CA SER A 143 -7.46 8.75 1.54
C SER A 143 -6.51 9.63 2.34
N ALA A 144 -6.77 9.83 3.64
CA ALA A 144 -5.90 10.59 4.53
C ALA A 144 -4.52 9.92 4.70
N GLU A 145 -4.48 8.59 4.82
CA GLU A 145 -3.21 7.85 4.86
C GLU A 145 -2.41 7.99 3.54
N ALA A 146 -3.11 7.93 2.40
CA ALA A 146 -2.47 8.09 1.09
C ALA A 146 -1.89 9.51 0.91
N GLU A 147 -2.62 10.54 1.36
CA GLU A 147 -2.16 11.93 1.34
C GLU A 147 -0.96 12.14 2.27
N SER A 148 -1.00 11.59 3.48
CA SER A 148 0.12 11.64 4.43
C SER A 148 1.38 10.96 3.88
N ARG A 149 1.24 9.84 3.16
CA ARG A 149 2.38 9.19 2.48
C ARG A 149 2.96 10.08 1.39
N ARG A 150 2.11 10.69 0.55
CA ARG A 150 2.56 11.61 -0.51
C ARG A 150 3.30 12.81 0.06
N SER A 151 2.79 13.40 1.15
CA SER A 151 3.44 14.52 1.83
C SER A 151 4.84 14.13 2.33
N ARG A 152 4.98 12.99 2.98
CA ARG A 152 6.29 12.49 3.44
C ARG A 152 7.29 12.29 2.31
N TYR A 153 6.85 11.68 1.20
CA TYR A 153 7.73 11.53 0.03
C TYR A 153 8.18 12.87 -0.54
N ALA A 154 7.27 13.85 -0.63
CA ALA A 154 7.62 15.18 -1.10
C ALA A 154 8.61 15.90 -0.16
N GLU A 155 8.45 15.77 1.16
CA GLU A 155 9.37 16.30 2.16
C GLU A 155 10.76 15.67 2.06
N GLU A 156 10.83 14.34 1.90
CA GLU A 156 12.10 13.61 1.73
C GLU A 156 12.80 14.00 0.42
N GLU A 157 12.06 14.18 -0.66
CA GLU A 157 12.60 14.63 -1.94
C GLU A 157 13.10 16.08 -1.85
N MET A 158 12.34 16.96 -1.21
CA MET A 158 12.73 18.34 -0.97
C MET A 158 13.99 18.43 -0.11
N SER A 159 14.09 17.63 0.95
CA SER A 159 15.28 17.56 1.79
C SER A 159 16.51 17.12 0.99
N ARG A 160 16.38 16.08 0.16
CA ARG A 160 17.48 15.64 -0.73
C ARG A 160 17.91 16.73 -1.69
N ASN A 161 16.95 17.43 -2.29
CA ASN A 161 17.24 18.53 -3.21
C ASN A 161 17.97 19.69 -2.51
N LEU A 162 17.56 20.05 -1.29
CA LEU A 162 18.22 21.08 -0.50
C LEU A 162 19.69 20.69 -0.19
N HIS A 163 19.94 19.47 0.25
CA HIS A 163 21.30 18.99 0.47
C HIS A 163 22.17 19.01 -0.81
N THR A 164 21.55 18.70 -1.97
CA THR A 164 22.25 18.79 -3.25
C THR A 164 22.61 20.24 -3.61
N ILE A 165 21.71 21.18 -3.37
CA ILE A 165 21.93 22.61 -3.62
C ILE A 165 23.02 23.14 -2.67
N GLU A 166 22.99 22.77 -1.38
CA GLU A 166 24.00 23.15 -0.40
C GLU A 166 25.37 22.64 -0.81
N ALA A 167 25.51 21.35 -1.13
CA ALA A 167 26.77 20.77 -1.58
C ALA A 167 27.29 21.44 -2.88
N THR A 168 26.40 21.69 -3.84
CA THR A 168 26.77 22.37 -5.09
C THR A 168 27.24 23.81 -4.84
N THR A 169 26.53 24.52 -3.95
CA THR A 169 26.90 25.91 -3.60
C THR A 169 28.26 25.96 -2.92
N GLU A 170 28.54 25.03 -2.00
CA GLU A 170 29.84 24.94 -1.33
C GLU A 170 30.97 24.64 -2.33
N ILE A 171 30.73 23.74 -3.29
CA ILE A 171 31.68 23.42 -4.36
C ILE A 171 31.97 24.67 -5.23
N VAL A 172 30.95 25.42 -5.62
CA VAL A 172 31.11 26.64 -6.43
C VAL A 172 31.90 27.69 -5.68
N GLN A 173 31.64 27.89 -4.37
CA GLN A 173 32.39 28.81 -3.53
C GLN A 173 33.87 28.42 -3.40
N LEU A 174 34.20 27.13 -3.35
CA LEU A 174 35.56 26.64 -3.33
C LEU A 174 36.31 26.88 -4.64
N LEU A 175 35.60 26.79 -5.78
CA LEU A 175 36.18 27.05 -7.10
C LEU A 175 36.46 28.54 -7.36
N ASP A 176 35.68 29.43 -6.72
CA ASP A 176 35.91 30.89 -6.79
C ASP A 176 37.03 31.39 -5.84
N SER A 177 37.54 30.54 -4.98
CA SER A 177 38.64 30.90 -4.09
C SER A 177 39.97 30.80 -4.83
N ASP A 178 40.89 31.75 -4.59
CA ASP A 178 42.25 31.77 -5.16
C ASP A 178 43.19 30.67 -4.58
N ASP A 179 42.60 29.62 -4.02
CA ASP A 179 43.33 28.48 -3.48
C ASP A 179 44.00 27.67 -4.60
N GLN A 180 45.15 27.02 -4.25
CA GLN A 180 45.80 26.11 -5.20
C GLN A 180 44.80 25.08 -5.71
N ILE A 181 44.71 24.90 -7.01
CA ILE A 181 43.74 24.06 -7.72
C ILE A 181 43.67 22.65 -7.09
N GLU A 182 44.78 22.03 -6.76
CA GLU A 182 44.84 20.69 -6.16
C GLU A 182 44.15 20.64 -4.80
N LEU A 183 44.29 21.69 -3.98
CA LEU A 183 43.63 21.75 -2.68
C LEU A 183 42.15 21.95 -2.80
N ALA A 184 41.70 22.77 -3.75
CA ALA A 184 40.29 22.96 -4.08
C ALA A 184 39.65 21.64 -4.59
N MET A 185 40.35 20.93 -5.48
CA MET A 185 39.91 19.62 -5.99
C MET A 185 39.76 18.57 -4.88
N SER A 186 40.68 18.51 -3.93
CA SER A 186 40.60 17.57 -2.80
C SER A 186 39.42 17.86 -1.88
N ARG A 187 39.16 19.13 -1.60
CA ARG A 187 38.00 19.56 -0.79
C ARG A 187 36.69 19.27 -1.51
N TRP A 188 36.62 19.61 -2.78
CA TRP A 188 35.46 19.35 -3.64
C TRP A 188 35.15 17.87 -3.75
N LEU A 189 36.17 17.02 -3.98
CA LEU A 189 36.00 15.57 -4.06
C LEU A 189 35.45 14.98 -2.74
N LYS A 190 35.91 15.48 -1.60
CA LYS A 190 35.40 15.09 -0.28
C LYS A 190 33.93 15.43 -0.12
N ILE A 191 33.51 16.66 -0.46
CA ILE A 191 32.12 17.10 -0.36
C ILE A 191 31.22 16.24 -1.24
N LEU A 192 31.65 16.02 -2.49
CA LEU A 192 30.91 15.20 -3.44
C LEU A 192 30.76 13.76 -2.92
N ALA A 193 31.86 13.12 -2.52
CA ALA A 193 31.87 11.75 -2.01
C ALA A 193 30.97 11.57 -0.79
N GLN A 194 31.01 12.51 0.14
CA GLN A 194 30.14 12.50 1.31
C GLN A 194 28.66 12.73 0.94
N HIS A 195 28.39 13.58 -0.04
CA HIS A 195 27.03 13.85 -0.50
C HIS A 195 26.40 12.63 -1.17
N ILE A 196 27.13 11.94 -2.06
CA ILE A 196 26.62 10.73 -2.75
C ILE A 196 26.82 9.45 -1.91
N GLN A 197 27.40 9.57 -0.70
CA GLN A 197 27.58 8.48 0.26
C GLN A 197 28.38 7.30 -0.30
N VAL A 198 29.50 7.60 -0.97
CA VAL A 198 30.46 6.58 -1.43
C VAL A 198 31.63 6.45 -0.45
N ASP A 199 32.27 5.30 -0.45
CA ASP A 199 33.41 4.99 0.42
C ASP A 199 34.76 5.51 -0.14
N SER A 200 34.84 5.69 -1.46
CA SER A 200 35.99 6.26 -2.14
C SER A 200 35.58 7.11 -3.34
N ALA A 201 36.39 8.08 -3.68
CA ALA A 201 36.25 8.88 -4.90
C ALA A 201 37.63 9.34 -5.37
N GLU A 202 37.91 9.26 -6.66
CA GLU A 202 39.20 9.55 -7.26
C GLU A 202 39.03 10.42 -8.51
N ILE A 203 40.04 11.29 -8.74
CA ILE A 203 40.18 12.05 -9.99
C ILE A 203 41.47 11.58 -10.67
N PHE A 204 41.31 11.14 -11.92
CA PHE A 204 42.42 10.69 -12.76
C PHE A 204 42.71 11.73 -13.83
N GLN A 205 44.02 11.92 -14.10
CA GLN A 205 44.49 12.70 -15.21
C GLN A 205 45.09 11.79 -16.28
N LEU A 206 44.59 11.86 -17.49
CA LEU A 206 45.15 11.14 -18.63
C LEU A 206 46.47 11.80 -19.06
N GLN A 207 47.52 11.00 -19.20
CA GLN A 207 48.78 11.41 -19.80
C GLN A 207 48.82 11.04 -21.27
N ALA A 208 48.71 12.04 -22.13
CA ALA A 208 48.57 11.83 -23.58
C ALA A 208 49.76 11.09 -24.23
N ASP A 209 50.93 11.20 -23.60
CA ASP A 209 52.20 10.63 -24.17
C ASP A 209 52.36 9.14 -23.85
N THR A 210 51.68 8.61 -22.85
CA THR A 210 51.95 7.26 -22.32
C THR A 210 50.68 6.36 -22.28
N ASP A 211 49.53 6.84 -22.70
CA ASP A 211 48.24 6.16 -22.55
C ASP A 211 48.01 5.62 -21.10
N THR A 212 48.49 6.38 -20.13
CA THR A 212 48.30 6.06 -18.72
C THR A 212 47.55 7.15 -17.98
N MET A 213 46.86 6.76 -16.90
CA MET A 213 46.18 7.67 -16.01
C MET A 213 46.89 7.71 -14.67
N ASN A 214 47.06 8.91 -14.16
CA ASN A 214 47.56 9.13 -12.80
C ASN A 214 46.45 9.62 -11.89
N VAL A 215 46.45 9.16 -10.64
CA VAL A 215 45.57 9.70 -9.62
C VAL A 215 46.03 11.08 -9.21
N VAL A 216 45.27 12.11 -9.50
CA VAL A 216 45.54 13.49 -9.12
C VAL A 216 45.04 13.77 -7.72
N CYS A 217 43.84 13.25 -7.42
CA CYS A 217 43.17 13.47 -6.17
C CYS A 217 42.40 12.23 -5.74
N GLU A 218 42.47 11.89 -4.47
CA GLU A 218 41.75 10.74 -3.89
C GLU A 218 41.15 11.15 -2.55
N TRP A 219 39.90 10.71 -2.36
CA TRP A 219 39.25 10.76 -1.06
C TRP A 219 38.83 9.36 -0.67
N LEU A 220 39.07 9.00 0.59
CA LEU A 220 38.73 7.71 1.18
C LEU A 220 37.96 7.94 2.47
N ALA A 221 36.95 7.12 2.71
CA ALA A 221 36.27 7.09 4.00
C ALA A 221 37.23 6.66 5.12
N PRO A 222 37.01 7.12 6.37
CA PRO A 222 37.89 6.77 7.48
C PRO A 222 38.05 5.25 7.64
N GLY A 223 39.31 4.79 7.67
CA GLY A 223 39.65 3.37 7.83
C GLY A 223 39.91 2.62 6.52
N LEU A 224 39.74 3.25 5.38
CA LEU A 224 40.12 2.68 4.08
C LEU A 224 41.57 3.04 3.74
N ILE A 225 42.19 2.15 2.96
CA ILE A 225 43.56 2.31 2.48
C ILE A 225 43.52 2.48 0.96
N SER A 226 44.33 3.40 0.42
CA SER A 226 44.44 3.60 -1.02
C SER A 226 44.91 2.31 -1.71
N TYR A 227 44.23 1.93 -2.77
CA TYR A 227 44.62 0.83 -3.64
C TYR A 227 45.53 1.29 -4.79
N PHE A 228 45.61 2.58 -5.03
CA PHE A 228 46.39 3.12 -6.12
C PHE A 228 47.77 3.55 -5.68
N ASP A 229 48.77 3.00 -6.36
CA ASP A 229 50.14 3.53 -6.23
C ASP A 229 50.21 4.83 -7.07
N LYS A 230 50.31 5.96 -6.37
CA LYS A 230 50.39 7.30 -7.00
C LYS A 230 51.63 7.50 -7.89
N THR A 231 52.58 6.55 -7.85
CA THR A 231 53.83 6.62 -8.63
C THR A 231 53.79 5.80 -9.92
N SER A 232 52.86 4.88 -10.04
CA SER A 232 52.71 4.05 -11.23
C SER A 232 51.45 4.43 -12.02
N GLY A 233 51.61 4.80 -13.30
CA GLY A 233 50.51 5.09 -14.20
C GLY A 233 49.62 3.87 -14.39
N ILE A 234 48.31 4.05 -14.35
CA ILE A 234 47.33 3.01 -14.62
C ILE A 234 47.04 3.01 -16.13
N PRO A 235 47.14 1.85 -16.82
CA PRO A 235 46.86 1.81 -18.24
C PRO A 235 45.40 2.25 -18.53
N GLU A 236 45.18 3.14 -19.50
CA GLU A 236 43.85 3.63 -19.91
C GLU A 236 42.90 2.50 -20.24
N LYS A 237 43.39 1.41 -20.81
CA LYS A 237 42.60 0.20 -21.17
C LYS A 237 42.01 -0.52 -19.96
N SER A 238 42.47 -0.23 -18.74
CA SER A 238 41.92 -0.76 -17.51
C SER A 238 40.60 -0.11 -17.11
N PHE A 239 40.24 1.00 -17.75
CA PHE A 239 38.96 1.69 -17.56
C PHE A 239 38.10 1.54 -18.81
N LEU A 240 36.88 1.11 -18.64
CA LEU A 240 35.91 1.02 -19.74
C LEU A 240 35.61 2.43 -20.25
N HIS A 241 35.94 2.72 -21.50
CA HIS A 241 35.46 3.92 -22.19
C HIS A 241 33.95 3.83 -22.37
N THR A 242 33.21 4.45 -21.47
CA THR A 242 31.76 4.62 -21.61
C THR A 242 31.47 6.12 -21.72
N GLU A 243 30.70 6.50 -22.73
CA GLU A 243 30.17 7.86 -22.86
C GLU A 243 29.16 8.20 -21.73
N LYS A 244 28.83 7.24 -20.90
CA LYS A 244 27.92 7.36 -19.77
C LYS A 244 28.63 7.00 -18.48
N PRO A 245 28.25 7.65 -17.36
CA PRO A 245 28.80 7.27 -16.05
C PRO A 245 28.56 5.77 -15.79
N LEU A 246 29.62 5.05 -15.45
CA LEU A 246 29.53 3.66 -15.03
C LEU A 246 29.29 3.65 -13.50
N VAL A 247 28.12 3.16 -13.09
CA VAL A 247 27.82 2.92 -11.67
C VAL A 247 28.00 1.43 -11.41
N VAL A 248 29.04 1.09 -10.65
CA VAL A 248 29.26 -0.27 -10.17
C VAL A 248 28.74 -0.37 -8.75
N SER A 249 27.63 -1.09 -8.57
CA SER A 249 27.14 -1.40 -7.24
C SER A 249 27.77 -2.70 -6.74
N VAL A 250 28.63 -2.61 -5.75
CA VAL A 250 29.25 -3.79 -5.12
C VAL A 250 28.43 -4.12 -3.88
N SER A 251 27.69 -5.23 -3.95
CA SER A 251 26.96 -5.78 -2.82
C SER A 251 27.92 -6.63 -1.99
N TYR A 252 28.42 -6.11 -0.87
CA TYR A 252 29.17 -6.88 0.09
C TYR A 252 28.23 -7.79 0.90
N THR A 253 28.04 -9.01 0.45
CA THR A 253 27.59 -10.07 1.33
C THR A 253 28.80 -10.66 2.08
N HIS A 254 28.99 -10.20 3.28
CA HIS A 254 29.82 -10.76 4.35
C HIS A 254 31.23 -11.26 4.06
N LEU A 255 32.17 -10.49 4.62
CA LEU A 255 33.32 -11.01 5.35
C LEU A 255 34.28 -11.94 4.62
N ARG A 256 35.18 -11.32 3.90
CA ARG A 256 36.63 -11.59 4.08
C ARG A 256 37.38 -10.62 3.19
N ALA A 257 38.26 -9.88 3.80
CA ALA A 257 39.13 -8.88 3.18
C ALA A 257 40.15 -9.46 2.17
N HIS A 258 39.78 -10.50 1.41
CA HIS A 258 40.69 -11.17 0.48
C HIS A 258 40.06 -11.67 -0.83
N GLU A 259 38.81 -11.36 -1.10
CA GLU A 259 38.28 -11.63 -2.45
C GLU A 259 38.12 -10.29 -3.18
N THR A 260 39.21 -9.93 -3.81
CA THR A 260 39.33 -8.80 -4.71
C THR A 260 38.42 -9.01 -5.94
N CYS A 261 37.83 -7.91 -6.44
CA CYS A 261 37.18 -7.82 -7.76
C CYS A 261 38.15 -8.11 -8.93
N ALA A 262 38.92 -9.20 -8.86
CA ALA A 262 39.85 -9.64 -9.90
C ALA A 262 39.24 -10.67 -10.84
N ASP A 263 37.97 -11.11 -10.57
CA ASP A 263 37.27 -12.14 -11.36
C ASP A 263 35.96 -11.64 -12.01
N LEU A 264 35.96 -10.38 -12.47
CA LEU A 264 34.92 -9.89 -13.37
C LEU A 264 35.52 -9.43 -14.69
#